data_45e42db82e9ad4ab44cf53d1f8927c8f
#
_entry.id   45e42db82e9ad4ab44cf53d1f8927c8f
#
_cell.length_a   1.000
_cell.length_b   1.000
_cell.length_c   1.000
_cell.angle_alpha   90.00
_cell.angle_beta   90.00
_cell.angle_gamma   90.00
#
_symmetry.space_group_name_H-M   'P 1'
#
loop_
_entity.id
_entity.type
_entity.pdbx_description
1 polymer ?
#
loop_
_entity_poly.entity_id
_entity_poly.type
_entity_poly.pdbx_seq_one_letter_code
_entity_poly.pdbx_strand_id
1 'polypeptide(L)'
;MAIDDIALTLVPGLGVKGVVHLLEVFGTAQAIFAASADELAGRAELRPDVARSIAARKSHPEAERELRHCRRHGITPLASTDDAYPALLREIPDYPHVLYIKGNAEVLSQRCLSMVGTRRISTYGQRLCDELVRGL
;
A
#
# COMPACT_ATOMS: atom_id res chain seq x y z
N MET A 1 -11.97 -1.26 0.16
CA MET A 1 -10.80 -1.83 -0.55
C MET A 1 -11.19 -3.09 -1.32
N ALA A 2 -10.79 -3.21 -2.57
CA ALA A 2 -11.02 -4.37 -3.42
C ALA A 2 -9.74 -5.23 -3.54
N ILE A 3 -9.87 -6.48 -4.02
CA ILE A 3 -8.74 -7.36 -4.30
C ILE A 3 -7.78 -6.75 -5.33
N ASP A 4 -8.32 -5.94 -6.25
CA ASP A 4 -7.55 -5.26 -7.29
C ASP A 4 -6.49 -4.32 -6.69
N ASP A 5 -6.76 -3.68 -5.53
CA ASP A 5 -5.78 -2.82 -4.85
C ASP A 5 -4.54 -3.62 -4.41
N ILE A 6 -4.75 -4.79 -3.80
CA ILE A 6 -3.64 -5.68 -3.42
C ILE A 6 -2.93 -6.20 -4.68
N ALA A 7 -3.70 -6.67 -5.67
CA ALA A 7 -3.14 -7.21 -6.91
C ALA A 7 -2.26 -6.19 -7.65
N LEU A 8 -2.63 -4.90 -7.61
CA LEU A 8 -1.85 -3.84 -8.24
C LEU A 8 -0.46 -3.68 -7.60
N THR A 9 -0.37 -3.79 -6.28
CA THR A 9 0.92 -3.70 -5.57
C THR A 9 1.84 -4.91 -5.80
N LEU A 10 1.27 -6.03 -6.25
CA LEU A 10 1.98 -7.29 -6.51
C LEU A 10 2.40 -7.46 -7.97
N VAL A 11 2.15 -6.46 -8.84
CA VAL A 11 2.56 -6.53 -10.26
C VAL A 11 4.08 -6.45 -10.37
N PRO A 12 4.77 -7.50 -10.89
CA PRO A 12 6.22 -7.49 -11.01
C PRO A 12 6.71 -6.35 -11.91
N GLY A 13 7.70 -5.61 -11.44
CA GLY A 13 8.34 -4.53 -12.21
C GLY A 13 7.57 -3.21 -12.23
N LEU A 14 6.43 -3.09 -11.55
CA LEU A 14 5.67 -1.84 -11.47
C LEU A 14 6.26 -0.88 -10.42
N GLY A 15 6.53 -1.37 -9.21
CA GLY A 15 7.03 -0.56 -8.10
C GLY A 15 6.02 0.48 -7.58
N VAL A 16 6.35 1.12 -6.46
CA VAL A 16 5.43 2.05 -5.77
C VAL A 16 5.08 3.26 -6.65
N LYS A 17 6.07 3.89 -7.27
CA LYS A 17 5.85 5.06 -8.16
C LYS A 17 4.99 4.72 -9.37
N GLY A 18 5.15 3.52 -9.93
CA GLY A 18 4.32 3.06 -11.04
C GLY A 18 2.87 2.83 -10.61
N VAL A 19 2.63 2.33 -9.40
CA VAL A 19 1.29 2.20 -8.83
C VAL A 19 0.63 3.57 -8.67
N VAL A 20 1.33 4.54 -8.06
CA VAL A 20 0.82 5.91 -7.88
C VAL A 20 0.48 6.53 -9.23
N HIS A 21 1.40 6.47 -10.20
CA HIS A 21 1.18 7.00 -11.54
C HIS A 21 -0.04 6.38 -12.24
N LEU A 22 -0.21 5.07 -12.15
CA LEU A 22 -1.39 4.41 -12.71
C LEU A 22 -2.70 4.87 -12.06
N LEU A 23 -2.70 5.07 -10.75
CA LEU A 23 -3.86 5.60 -10.04
C LEU A 23 -4.18 7.05 -10.43
N GLU A 24 -3.17 7.88 -10.69
CA GLU A 24 -3.36 9.24 -11.21
C GLU A 24 -3.99 9.24 -12.60
N VAL A 25 -3.59 8.30 -13.49
CA VAL A 25 -4.07 8.22 -14.88
C VAL A 25 -5.46 7.57 -14.99
N PHE A 26 -5.73 6.52 -14.21
CA PHE A 26 -6.94 5.68 -14.32
C PHE A 26 -7.93 5.84 -13.15
N GLY A 27 -7.50 6.45 -12.06
CA GLY A 27 -8.33 6.74 -10.88
C GLY A 27 -8.45 5.59 -9.88
N THR A 28 -8.69 4.36 -10.31
CA THR A 28 -8.91 3.20 -9.43
C THR A 28 -8.19 1.95 -9.92
N ALA A 29 -7.87 1.04 -8.99
CA ALA A 29 -7.28 -0.25 -9.34
C ALA A 29 -8.20 -1.08 -10.25
N GLN A 30 -9.53 -1.01 -10.06
CA GLN A 30 -10.50 -1.67 -10.93
C GLN A 30 -10.43 -1.15 -12.37
N ALA A 31 -10.33 0.17 -12.56
CA ALA A 31 -10.20 0.76 -13.89
C ALA A 31 -8.89 0.36 -14.57
N ILE A 32 -7.79 0.28 -13.80
CA ILE A 32 -6.50 -0.19 -14.30
C ILE A 32 -6.58 -1.63 -14.81
N PHE A 33 -7.21 -2.54 -14.05
CA PHE A 33 -7.36 -3.94 -14.45
C PHE A 33 -8.48 -4.19 -15.51
N ALA A 34 -9.31 -3.19 -15.77
CA ALA A 34 -10.29 -3.21 -16.86
C ALA A 34 -9.72 -2.68 -18.18
N ALA A 35 -8.59 -1.95 -18.14
CA ALA A 35 -7.95 -1.39 -19.32
C ALA A 35 -7.21 -2.49 -20.13
N SER A 36 -7.16 -2.29 -21.44
CA SER A 36 -6.37 -3.13 -22.35
C SER A 36 -4.87 -2.88 -22.17
N ALA A 37 -4.04 -3.83 -22.63
CA ALA A 37 -2.59 -3.67 -22.61
C ALA A 37 -2.12 -2.45 -23.41
N ASP A 38 -2.78 -2.15 -24.51
CA ASP A 38 -2.46 -1.00 -25.38
C ASP A 38 -2.82 0.33 -24.70
N GLU A 39 -3.96 0.40 -24.00
CA GLU A 39 -4.32 1.59 -23.21
C GLU A 39 -3.35 1.82 -22.06
N LEU A 40 -2.95 0.76 -21.35
CA LEU A 40 -1.96 0.86 -20.27
C LEU A 40 -0.59 1.32 -20.76
N ALA A 41 -0.15 0.79 -21.92
CA ALA A 41 1.11 1.19 -22.54
C ALA A 41 1.06 2.62 -23.08
N GLY A 42 -0.05 3.02 -23.73
CA GLY A 42 -0.17 4.32 -24.36
C GLY A 42 -0.45 5.47 -23.38
N ARG A 43 -1.32 5.28 -22.37
CA ARG A 43 -1.74 6.33 -21.45
C ARG A 43 -0.81 6.51 -20.24
N ALA A 44 -0.20 5.43 -19.78
CA ALA A 44 0.67 5.44 -18.61
C ALA A 44 2.13 5.10 -18.94
N GLU A 45 2.48 5.07 -20.23
CA GLU A 45 3.84 4.80 -20.71
C GLU A 45 4.49 3.55 -20.10
N LEU A 46 3.66 2.54 -19.79
CA LEU A 46 4.13 1.29 -19.21
C LEU A 46 4.92 0.45 -20.22
N ARG A 47 5.92 -0.25 -19.70
CA ARG A 47 6.59 -1.29 -20.48
C ARG A 47 5.58 -2.34 -20.93
N PRO A 48 5.67 -2.84 -22.18
CA PRO A 48 4.69 -3.77 -22.76
C PRO A 48 4.52 -5.08 -21.95
N ASP A 49 5.58 -5.55 -21.29
CA ASP A 49 5.55 -6.75 -20.44
C ASP A 49 4.70 -6.52 -19.17
N VAL A 50 4.84 -5.35 -18.54
CA VAL A 50 4.06 -4.94 -17.36
C VAL A 50 2.60 -4.74 -17.75
N ALA A 51 2.33 -4.00 -18.84
CA ALA A 51 0.97 -3.76 -19.34
C ALA A 51 0.22 -5.07 -19.63
N ARG A 52 0.86 -6.03 -20.32
CA ARG A 52 0.30 -7.37 -20.55
C ARG A 52 0.08 -8.17 -19.28
N SER A 53 0.96 -8.03 -18.28
CA SER A 53 0.82 -8.71 -16.98
C SER A 53 -0.40 -8.20 -16.22
N ILE A 54 -0.66 -6.89 -16.25
CA ILE A 54 -1.84 -6.25 -15.65
C ILE A 54 -3.11 -6.71 -16.38
N ALA A 55 -3.17 -6.54 -17.70
CA ALA A 55 -4.32 -6.93 -18.50
C ALA A 55 -4.68 -8.41 -18.36
N ALA A 56 -3.68 -9.29 -18.20
CA ALA A 56 -3.87 -10.72 -17.95
C ALA A 56 -4.14 -11.06 -16.47
N ARG A 57 -4.24 -10.08 -15.57
CA ARG A 57 -4.52 -10.25 -14.14
C ARG A 57 -3.58 -11.25 -13.43
N LYS A 58 -2.31 -11.32 -13.82
CA LYS A 58 -1.36 -12.34 -13.34
C LYS A 58 -1.09 -12.28 -11.84
N SER A 59 -1.25 -11.12 -11.21
CA SER A 59 -1.04 -10.92 -9.77
C SER A 59 -2.25 -11.31 -8.89
N HIS A 60 -3.44 -11.54 -9.47
CA HIS A 60 -4.65 -11.85 -8.69
C HIS A 60 -4.58 -13.11 -7.85
N PRO A 61 -4.03 -14.26 -8.32
CA PRO A 61 -3.92 -15.44 -7.49
C PRO A 61 -3.06 -15.23 -6.23
N GLU A 62 -2.06 -14.36 -6.31
CA GLU A 62 -1.24 -13.98 -5.17
C GLU A 62 -1.98 -13.03 -4.23
N ALA A 63 -2.68 -12.03 -4.78
CA ALA A 63 -3.53 -11.13 -4.01
C ALA A 63 -4.62 -11.87 -3.23
N GLU A 64 -5.20 -12.93 -3.80
CA GLU A 64 -6.15 -13.79 -3.09
C GLU A 64 -5.50 -14.54 -1.93
N ARG A 65 -4.28 -15.06 -2.10
CA ARG A 65 -3.53 -15.70 -1.02
C ARG A 65 -3.24 -14.71 0.11
N GLU A 66 -2.81 -13.51 -0.25
CA GLU A 66 -2.52 -12.42 0.69
C GLU A 66 -3.78 -12.01 1.47
N LEU A 67 -4.90 -11.83 0.79
CA LEU A 67 -6.17 -11.49 1.44
C LEU A 67 -6.65 -12.61 2.39
N ARG A 68 -6.48 -13.87 2.02
CA ARG A 68 -6.78 -15.01 2.91
C ARG A 68 -5.84 -15.02 4.13
N HIS A 69 -4.56 -14.69 3.94
CA HIS A 69 -3.60 -14.55 5.04
C HIS A 69 -4.04 -13.45 6.01
N CYS A 70 -4.37 -12.27 5.50
CA CYS A 70 -4.86 -11.15 6.30
C CYS A 70 -6.06 -11.54 7.17
N ARG A 71 -7.06 -12.16 6.56
CA ARG A 71 -8.27 -12.60 7.29
C ARG A 71 -7.96 -13.58 8.42
N ARG A 72 -7.06 -14.54 8.20
CA ARG A 72 -6.66 -15.53 9.23
C ARG A 72 -5.90 -14.91 10.40
N HIS A 73 -5.20 -13.79 10.19
CA HIS A 73 -4.34 -13.18 11.20
C HIS A 73 -4.91 -11.88 11.79
N GLY A 74 -6.18 -11.54 11.47
CA GLY A 74 -6.79 -10.31 11.95
C GLY A 74 -6.11 -9.05 11.43
N ILE A 75 -5.60 -9.11 10.19
CA ILE A 75 -4.98 -7.99 9.49
C ILE A 75 -6.03 -7.37 8.57
N THR A 76 -6.19 -6.06 8.64
CA THR A 76 -7.08 -5.28 7.77
C THR A 76 -6.24 -4.55 6.73
N PRO A 77 -6.33 -4.93 5.45
CA PRO A 77 -5.71 -4.14 4.39
C PRO A 77 -6.55 -2.88 4.12
N LEU A 78 -5.88 -1.76 3.91
CA LEU A 78 -6.47 -0.44 3.68
C LEU A 78 -5.81 0.19 2.45
N ALA A 79 -6.60 0.52 1.44
CA ALA A 79 -6.10 1.14 0.22
C ALA A 79 -6.01 2.67 0.36
N SER A 80 -5.12 3.29 -0.40
CA SER A 80 -4.95 4.75 -0.41
C SER A 80 -6.20 5.50 -0.88
N THR A 81 -7.13 4.82 -1.53
CA THR A 81 -8.42 5.35 -1.97
C THR A 81 -9.52 5.25 -0.90
N ASP A 82 -9.28 4.55 0.21
CA ASP A 82 -10.25 4.43 1.30
C ASP A 82 -10.20 5.68 2.21
N ASP A 83 -11.35 6.12 2.71
CA ASP A 83 -11.47 7.33 3.56
C ASP A 83 -10.64 7.23 4.86
N ALA A 84 -10.50 6.02 5.40
CA ALA A 84 -9.72 5.76 6.60
C ALA A 84 -8.20 5.77 6.38
N TYR A 85 -7.73 5.91 5.14
CA TYR A 85 -6.29 5.99 4.85
C TYR A 85 -5.72 7.31 5.37
N PRO A 86 -4.55 7.31 6.06
CA PRO A 86 -3.96 8.52 6.65
C PRO A 86 -3.69 9.60 5.59
N ALA A 87 -4.35 10.76 5.73
CA ALA A 87 -4.24 11.85 4.75
C ALA A 87 -2.78 12.33 4.58
N LEU A 88 -2.05 12.51 5.69
CA LEU A 88 -0.64 12.93 5.65
C LEU A 88 0.27 11.93 4.93
N LEU A 89 -0.07 10.64 4.93
CA LEU A 89 0.71 9.64 4.21
C LEU A 89 0.53 9.73 2.69
N ARG A 90 -0.61 10.27 2.21
CA ARG A 90 -0.82 10.53 0.77
C ARG A 90 0.02 11.69 0.24
N GLU A 91 0.55 12.56 1.12
CA GLU A 91 1.33 13.73 0.72
C GLU A 91 2.75 13.37 0.27
N ILE A 92 3.26 12.18 0.62
CA ILE A 92 4.58 11.75 0.16
C ILE A 92 4.49 11.17 -1.27
N PRO A 93 5.48 11.44 -2.14
CA PRO A 93 5.41 11.07 -3.57
C PRO A 93 5.36 9.56 -3.84
N ASP A 94 5.81 8.75 -2.89
CA ASP A 94 5.92 7.31 -2.97
C ASP A 94 5.15 6.62 -1.84
N TYR A 95 3.94 7.12 -1.55
CA TYR A 95 3.09 6.52 -0.53
C TYR A 95 2.70 5.06 -0.88
N PRO A 96 2.67 4.16 0.11
CA PRO A 96 2.23 2.79 -0.12
C PRO A 96 0.73 2.76 -0.45
N HIS A 97 0.36 2.20 -1.60
CA HIS A 97 -1.06 2.12 -2.00
C HIS A 97 -1.90 1.27 -1.05
N VAL A 98 -1.32 0.21 -0.47
CA VAL A 98 -2.00 -0.65 0.51
C VAL A 98 -1.22 -0.68 1.82
N LEU A 99 -1.91 -0.39 2.93
CA LEU A 99 -1.42 -0.59 4.29
C LEU A 99 -2.03 -1.87 4.86
N TYR A 100 -1.24 -2.65 5.59
CA TYR A 100 -1.68 -3.83 6.31
C TYR A 100 -1.70 -3.54 7.81
N ILE A 101 -2.91 -3.39 8.37
CA ILE A 101 -3.12 -2.93 9.73
C ILE A 101 -3.49 -4.10 10.63
N LYS A 102 -2.77 -4.25 11.73
CA LYS A 102 -3.11 -5.17 12.80
C LYS A 102 -3.43 -4.38 14.06
N GLY A 103 -4.70 -4.44 14.50
CA GLY A 103 -5.19 -3.67 15.64
C GLY A 103 -6.23 -2.63 15.23
N ASN A 104 -6.32 -1.53 15.99
CA ASN A 104 -7.30 -0.47 15.75
C ASN A 104 -6.80 0.53 14.69
N ALA A 105 -7.44 0.55 13.53
CA ALA A 105 -7.12 1.48 12.43
C ALA A 105 -7.50 2.93 12.75
N GLU A 106 -8.45 3.19 13.65
CA GLU A 106 -8.93 4.53 13.98
C GLU A 106 -7.83 5.41 14.58
N VAL A 107 -6.80 4.81 15.20
CA VAL A 107 -5.66 5.56 15.73
C VAL A 107 -4.86 6.30 14.65
N LEU A 108 -4.95 5.86 13.39
CA LEU A 108 -4.25 6.50 12.27
C LEU A 108 -4.82 7.88 11.91
N SER A 109 -6.05 8.18 12.31
CA SER A 109 -6.68 9.49 12.14
C SER A 109 -6.41 10.46 13.30
N GLN A 110 -5.79 10.00 14.37
CA GLN A 110 -5.46 10.80 15.54
C GLN A 110 -4.13 11.53 15.37
N ARG A 111 -3.82 12.43 16.28
CA ARG A 111 -2.48 13.03 16.36
C ARG A 111 -1.47 11.94 16.72
N CYS A 112 -0.55 11.68 15.80
CA CYS A 112 0.51 10.71 15.97
C CYS A 112 1.85 11.42 16.14
N LEU A 113 2.69 10.87 17.03
CA LEU A 113 4.08 11.25 17.16
C LEU A 113 4.95 10.08 16.70
N SER A 114 5.83 10.33 15.75
CA SER A 114 6.76 9.31 15.26
C SER A 114 8.00 9.27 16.15
N MET A 115 8.32 8.07 16.67
CA MET A 115 9.55 7.81 17.41
C MET A 115 10.46 6.92 16.56
N VAL A 116 11.62 7.41 16.19
CA VAL A 116 12.57 6.73 15.30
C VAL A 116 13.89 6.50 16.01
N GLY A 117 14.46 5.32 15.85
CA GLY A 117 15.74 4.94 16.43
C GLY A 117 16.53 4.00 15.53
N THR A 118 17.74 3.65 15.95
CA THR A 118 18.59 2.71 15.23
C THR A 118 18.05 1.28 15.31
N ARG A 119 18.32 0.45 14.29
CA ARG A 119 17.94 -0.98 14.30
C ARG A 119 18.59 -1.79 15.42
N ARG A 120 19.75 -1.33 15.92
CA ARG A 120 20.46 -1.90 17.09
C ARG A 120 20.37 -0.89 18.22
N ILE A 121 19.30 -1.00 19.00
CA ILE A 121 19.06 -0.09 20.14
C ILE A 121 20.02 -0.41 21.27
N SER A 122 20.58 0.64 21.92
CA SER A 122 21.32 0.51 23.18
C SER A 122 20.36 0.38 24.36
N THR A 123 20.84 -0.15 25.51
CA THR A 123 20.05 -0.23 26.74
C THR A 123 19.54 1.15 27.19
N TYR A 124 20.35 2.19 27.01
CA TYR A 124 19.95 3.57 27.28
C TYR A 124 18.81 4.02 26.33
N GLY A 125 18.96 3.80 25.04
CA GLY A 125 17.94 4.17 24.07
C GLY A 125 16.60 3.46 24.32
N GLN A 126 16.63 2.19 24.72
CA GLN A 126 15.43 1.45 25.08
C GLN A 126 14.73 2.04 26.31
N ARG A 127 15.47 2.33 27.38
CA ARG A 127 14.90 2.98 28.58
C ARG A 127 14.28 4.33 28.26
N LEU A 128 14.99 5.16 27.49
CA LEU A 128 14.48 6.48 27.08
C LEU A 128 13.20 6.37 26.25
N CYS A 129 13.14 5.42 25.33
CA CYS A 129 11.95 5.16 24.52
C CYS A 129 10.76 4.74 25.40
N ASP A 130 10.99 3.81 26.36
CA ASP A 130 9.97 3.34 27.29
C ASP A 130 9.45 4.47 28.19
N GLU A 131 10.33 5.35 28.68
CA GLU A 131 9.96 6.50 29.52
C GLU A 131 9.13 7.52 28.72
N LEU A 132 9.55 7.85 27.50
CA LEU A 132 8.83 8.80 26.64
C LEU A 132 7.45 8.28 26.26
N VAL A 133 7.34 7.00 25.85
CA VAL A 133 6.05 6.40 25.45
C VAL A 133 5.07 6.32 26.62
N ARG A 134 5.55 6.12 27.86
CA ARG A 134 4.67 6.11 29.04
C ARG A 134 4.24 7.50 29.50
N GLY A 135 4.98 8.54 29.10
CA GLY A 135 4.71 9.93 29.45
C GLY A 135 3.78 10.66 28.47
N LEU A 136 3.48 10.04 27.33
CA LEU A 136 2.55 10.53 26.29
C LEU A 136 1.16 9.94 26.49
#